data_7a0abe15b2374ec13b76c76b8d4c98bc
#
_entry.id   7a0abe15b2374ec13b76c76b8d4c98bc
#
_cell.length_a   1.000
_cell.length_b   1.000
_cell.length_c   1.000
_cell.angle_alpha   90.00
_cell.angle_beta   90.00
_cell.angle_gamma   90.00
#
_symmetry.space_group_name_H-M   'P 1'
#
loop_
_entity.id
_entity.type
_entity.pdbx_description
1 polymer ?
#
loop_
_entity_poly.entity_id
_entity_poly.type
_entity_poly.pdbx_seq_one_letter_code
_entity_poly.pdbx_strand_id
1 'polypeptide(L)'
;MKVNLADVCVVISDIDYTLVDFGKGHRAAIEALASIFGRHFADEVSRIFHLVLEGLRRAEDDTGWEERRAFQEVMDQTKQLQAPWLEAYGVKPWSREAWIIMAAQRLQLSLTPQQVEEGRDVYWHTLSNNAMLYDDTHEFLESIKGSGVPLVLMTSSDSICRVAADHTVKYDPVYSEQYKMKRLKRLPLQYQALIIGDPIDKPDPRFFDKVFQVVATFGSFPMENVLVVGDSEKSDLQEPRRRGCRTLLVTQDERL
;
A
#
# COMPACT_ATOMS: atom_id res chain seq x y z
N MET A 1 5.46 -18.81 -9.11
CA MET A 1 4.62 -19.34 -7.99
C MET A 1 3.59 -20.32 -8.54
N LYS A 2 3.69 -21.62 -8.21
CA LYS A 2 2.70 -22.63 -8.61
C LYS A 2 1.65 -22.78 -7.52
N VAL A 3 0.41 -22.45 -7.82
CA VAL A 3 -0.72 -22.58 -6.90
C VAL A 3 -1.69 -23.63 -7.42
N ASN A 4 -2.10 -24.55 -6.55
CA ASN A 4 -3.16 -25.47 -6.89
C ASN A 4 -4.51 -24.74 -6.85
N LEU A 5 -5.12 -24.53 -8.02
CA LEU A 5 -6.41 -23.88 -8.19
C LEU A 5 -7.59 -24.86 -8.23
N ALA A 6 -7.37 -26.15 -7.94
CA ALA A 6 -8.46 -27.11 -7.81
C ALA A 6 -9.44 -26.62 -6.72
N ASP A 7 -10.71 -26.61 -7.05
CA ASP A 7 -11.81 -26.13 -6.18
C ASP A 7 -11.77 -24.62 -5.81
N VAL A 8 -10.87 -23.85 -6.45
CA VAL A 8 -10.90 -22.38 -6.29
C VAL A 8 -11.88 -21.77 -7.27
N CYS A 9 -12.83 -21.00 -6.74
CA CYS A 9 -13.85 -20.32 -7.52
C CYS A 9 -13.50 -18.85 -7.82
N VAL A 10 -12.74 -18.21 -6.94
CA VAL A 10 -12.26 -16.82 -7.08
C VAL A 10 -10.90 -16.69 -6.43
N VAL A 11 -9.99 -15.97 -7.08
CA VAL A 11 -8.73 -15.51 -6.47
C VAL A 11 -8.85 -14.04 -6.14
N ILE A 12 -8.52 -13.66 -4.90
CA ILE A 12 -8.34 -12.29 -4.45
C ILE A 12 -6.84 -12.08 -4.22
N SER A 13 -6.25 -11.05 -4.80
CA SER A 13 -4.82 -10.77 -4.60
C SER A 13 -4.59 -9.32 -4.20
N ASP A 14 -3.71 -9.12 -3.22
CA ASP A 14 -3.04 -7.84 -3.03
C ASP A 14 -2.10 -7.55 -4.21
N ILE A 15 -1.61 -6.32 -4.31
CA ILE A 15 -0.80 -5.85 -5.45
C ILE A 15 0.63 -5.54 -5.02
N ASP A 16 0.80 -4.53 -4.16
CA ASP A 16 2.12 -4.00 -3.79
C ASP A 16 2.85 -4.99 -2.87
N TYR A 17 4.08 -5.38 -3.20
CA TYR A 17 4.85 -6.46 -2.54
C TYR A 17 4.29 -7.88 -2.71
N THR A 18 3.13 -8.05 -3.34
CA THR A 18 2.54 -9.35 -3.64
C THR A 18 2.75 -9.74 -5.11
N LEU A 19 2.27 -8.92 -6.02
CA LEU A 19 2.41 -9.10 -7.47
C LEU A 19 3.47 -8.18 -8.07
N VAL A 20 3.72 -7.04 -7.41
CA VAL A 20 4.56 -5.94 -7.89
C VAL A 20 5.72 -5.70 -6.93
N ASP A 21 6.94 -5.64 -7.47
CA ASP A 21 8.14 -5.19 -6.75
C ASP A 21 8.05 -3.68 -6.48
N PHE A 22 7.33 -3.37 -5.42
CA PHE A 22 7.20 -2.00 -4.93
C PHE A 22 8.54 -1.46 -4.41
N GLY A 23 9.38 -2.32 -3.82
CA GLY A 23 10.68 -1.96 -3.28
C GLY A 23 11.62 -1.39 -4.33
N LYS A 24 11.66 -1.99 -5.53
CA LYS A 24 12.43 -1.47 -6.66
C LYS A 24 11.97 -0.07 -7.06
N GLY A 25 10.65 0.13 -7.18
CA GLY A 25 10.08 1.44 -7.47
C GLY A 25 10.37 2.46 -6.38
N HIS A 26 10.30 2.04 -5.10
CA HIS A 26 10.62 2.89 -3.95
C HIS A 26 12.08 3.35 -3.98
N ARG A 27 13.04 2.45 -4.17
CA ARG A 27 14.48 2.81 -4.27
C ARG A 27 14.71 3.86 -5.36
N ALA A 28 14.15 3.66 -6.55
CA ALA A 28 14.25 4.65 -7.63
C ALA A 28 13.64 6.01 -7.26
N ALA A 29 12.51 6.01 -6.55
CA ALA A 29 11.85 7.23 -6.10
C ALA A 29 12.68 7.99 -5.04
N ILE A 30 13.36 7.28 -4.13
CA ILE A 30 14.31 7.88 -3.17
C ILE A 30 15.50 8.52 -3.89
N GLU A 31 16.05 7.88 -4.93
CA GLU A 31 17.10 8.48 -5.76
C GLU A 31 16.63 9.77 -6.46
N ALA A 32 15.39 9.79 -6.95
CA ALA A 32 14.82 10.98 -7.55
C ALA A 32 14.64 12.13 -6.53
N LEU A 33 14.20 11.82 -5.30
CA LEU A 33 14.13 12.80 -4.22
C LEU A 33 15.54 13.33 -3.86
N ALA A 34 16.55 12.45 -3.83
CA ALA A 34 17.93 12.85 -3.57
C ALA A 34 18.47 13.85 -4.61
N SER A 35 18.04 13.71 -5.86
CA SER A 35 18.43 14.63 -6.93
C SER A 35 17.81 16.04 -6.78
N ILE A 36 16.69 16.17 -6.06
CA ILE A 36 16.00 17.45 -5.87
C ILE A 36 16.38 18.09 -4.52
N PHE A 37 16.31 17.31 -3.44
CA PHE A 37 16.43 17.80 -2.07
C PHE A 37 17.76 17.42 -1.40
N GLY A 38 18.60 16.64 -2.09
CA GLY A 38 19.86 16.12 -1.56
C GLY A 38 19.73 14.75 -0.88
N ARG A 39 20.85 14.02 -0.82
CA ARG A 39 20.94 12.65 -0.32
C ARG A 39 20.41 12.52 1.12
N HIS A 40 20.87 13.37 2.00
CA HIS A 40 20.52 13.31 3.42
C HIS A 40 19.02 13.44 3.68
N PHE A 41 18.35 14.27 2.88
CA PHE A 41 16.88 14.39 2.92
C PHE A 41 16.19 13.10 2.45
N ALA A 42 16.62 12.55 1.34
CA ALA A 42 16.07 11.33 0.77
C ALA A 42 16.24 10.12 1.71
N ASP A 43 17.40 10.02 2.37
CA ASP A 43 17.69 9.00 3.37
C ASP A 43 16.72 9.09 4.58
N GLU A 44 16.40 10.31 5.03
CA GLU A 44 15.42 10.51 6.11
C GLU A 44 13.99 10.12 5.69
N VAL A 45 13.56 10.45 4.46
CA VAL A 45 12.28 9.99 3.91
C VAL A 45 12.25 8.46 3.82
N SER A 46 13.33 7.84 3.36
CA SER A 46 13.46 6.38 3.31
C SER A 46 13.38 5.75 4.70
N ARG A 47 14.05 6.34 5.69
CA ARG A 47 14.00 5.87 7.09
C ARG A 47 12.58 5.91 7.65
N ILE A 48 11.83 6.99 7.38
CA ILE A 48 10.42 7.09 7.78
C ILE A 48 9.59 5.98 7.13
N PHE A 49 9.80 5.73 5.84
CA PHE A 49 9.13 4.63 5.13
C PHE A 49 9.37 3.29 5.81
N HIS A 50 10.62 2.95 6.11
CA HIS A 50 10.96 1.67 6.74
C HIS A 50 10.33 1.52 8.12
N LEU A 51 10.35 2.58 8.94
CA LEU A 51 9.69 2.59 10.24
C LEU A 51 8.18 2.32 10.12
N VAL A 52 7.51 2.97 9.18
CA VAL A 52 6.07 2.78 8.95
C VAL A 52 5.78 1.36 8.45
N LEU A 53 6.55 0.88 7.47
CA LEU A 53 6.37 -0.44 6.89
C LEU A 53 6.54 -1.54 7.94
N GLU A 54 7.63 -1.49 8.71
CA GLU A 54 7.92 -2.47 9.76
C GLU A 54 6.89 -2.40 10.89
N GLY A 55 6.59 -1.19 11.37
CA GLY A 55 5.66 -1.02 12.48
C GLY A 55 4.24 -1.49 12.17
N LEU A 56 3.78 -1.32 10.92
CA LEU A 56 2.46 -1.81 10.51
C LEU A 56 2.42 -3.34 10.30
N ARG A 57 3.56 -3.97 10.04
CA ARG A 57 3.67 -5.45 9.89
C ARG A 57 3.81 -6.17 11.22
N ARG A 58 4.37 -5.52 12.25
CA ARG A 58 4.60 -6.14 13.55
C ARG A 58 3.32 -6.25 14.37
N ALA A 59 3.32 -7.21 15.29
CA ALA A 59 2.26 -7.33 16.28
C ALA A 59 2.26 -6.12 17.24
N GLU A 60 1.09 -5.73 17.71
CA GLU A 60 0.94 -4.56 18.61
C GLU A 60 1.65 -4.76 19.96
N ASP A 61 1.82 -5.99 20.38
CA ASP A 61 2.47 -6.41 21.63
C ASP A 61 3.96 -6.74 21.51
N ASP A 62 4.56 -6.56 20.30
CA ASP A 62 6.01 -6.74 20.12
C ASP A 62 6.79 -5.64 20.86
N THR A 63 7.06 -5.91 22.15
CA THR A 63 7.81 -4.99 23.04
C THR A 63 9.32 -5.04 22.82
N GLY A 64 9.82 -6.07 22.12
CA GLY A 64 11.25 -6.27 21.86
C GLY A 64 11.78 -5.48 20.66
N TRP A 65 10.92 -4.82 19.91
CA TRP A 65 11.35 -4.04 18.77
C TRP A 65 12.02 -2.71 19.17
N GLU A 66 13.30 -2.57 18.91
CA GLU A 66 14.11 -1.43 19.33
C GLU A 66 13.60 -0.10 18.74
N GLU A 67 13.08 -0.10 17.50
CA GLU A 67 12.59 1.10 16.83
C GLU A 67 11.12 1.44 17.11
N ARG A 68 10.44 0.68 17.99
CA ARG A 68 9.03 0.90 18.33
C ARG A 68 8.72 2.34 18.71
N ARG A 69 9.60 2.96 19.50
CA ARG A 69 9.44 4.36 19.92
C ARG A 69 9.53 5.31 18.72
N ALA A 70 10.49 5.11 17.82
CA ALA A 70 10.65 5.91 16.61
C ALA A 70 9.45 5.77 15.67
N PHE A 71 8.90 4.56 15.54
CA PHE A 71 7.64 4.33 14.81
C PHE A 71 6.47 5.08 15.44
N GLN A 72 6.30 5.01 16.76
CA GLN A 72 5.23 5.75 17.45
C GLN A 72 5.35 7.26 17.25
N GLU A 73 6.57 7.81 17.35
CA GLU A 73 6.84 9.23 17.08
C GLU A 73 6.45 9.63 15.66
N VAL A 74 6.77 8.79 14.65
CA VAL A 74 6.35 9.01 13.26
C VAL A 74 4.83 8.99 13.13
N MET A 75 4.15 8.03 13.75
CA MET A 75 2.69 7.92 13.68
C MET A 75 1.99 9.09 14.39
N ASP A 76 2.53 9.56 15.51
CA ASP A 76 1.97 10.70 16.25
C ASP A 76 2.20 12.02 15.48
N GLN A 77 3.35 12.22 14.86
CA GLN A 77 3.56 13.34 13.94
C GLN A 77 2.62 13.27 12.72
N THR A 78 2.40 12.09 12.16
CA THR A 78 1.44 11.89 11.07
C THR A 78 0.03 12.30 11.51
N LYS A 79 -0.42 11.88 12.71
CA LYS A 79 -1.72 12.31 13.27
C LYS A 79 -1.81 13.81 13.43
N GLN A 80 -0.76 14.47 13.93
CA GLN A 80 -0.74 15.93 14.11
C GLN A 80 -0.87 16.65 12.77
N LEU A 81 -0.11 16.25 11.75
CA LEU A 81 -0.19 16.83 10.40
C LEU A 81 -1.57 16.64 9.75
N GLN A 82 -2.25 15.55 10.09
CA GLN A 82 -3.56 15.17 9.54
C GLN A 82 -4.73 15.57 10.48
N ALA A 83 -4.46 16.22 11.60
CA ALA A 83 -5.46 16.51 12.64
C ALA A 83 -6.79 17.09 12.10
N PRO A 84 -6.81 18.05 11.15
CA PRO A 84 -8.05 18.61 10.63
C PRO A 84 -8.99 17.60 9.95
N TRP A 85 -8.47 16.43 9.54
CA TRP A 85 -9.18 15.44 8.70
C TRP A 85 -9.22 14.06 9.34
N LEU A 86 -8.57 13.92 10.50
CA LEU A 86 -8.41 12.63 11.18
C LEU A 86 -9.77 12.02 11.57
N GLU A 87 -10.71 12.83 12.05
CA GLU A 87 -12.04 12.38 12.45
C GLU A 87 -12.83 11.79 11.26
N ALA A 88 -12.73 12.42 10.07
CA ALA A 88 -13.45 11.99 8.88
C ALA A 88 -12.84 10.76 8.20
N TYR A 89 -11.51 10.65 8.18
CA TYR A 89 -10.83 9.67 7.31
C TYR A 89 -9.84 8.76 8.04
N GLY A 90 -9.61 8.95 9.33
CA GLY A 90 -8.58 8.23 10.08
C GLY A 90 -7.16 8.61 9.66
N VAL A 91 -6.17 7.96 10.26
CA VAL A 91 -4.75 8.16 9.91
C VAL A 91 -4.43 7.54 8.57
N LYS A 92 -3.73 8.30 7.71
CA LYS A 92 -3.22 7.82 6.42
C LYS A 92 -1.69 7.66 6.50
N PRO A 93 -1.19 6.50 6.96
CA PRO A 93 0.23 6.31 7.26
C PRO A 93 1.12 6.38 6.01
N TRP A 94 0.54 6.15 4.83
CA TRP A 94 1.27 6.11 3.56
C TRP A 94 1.37 7.46 2.84
N SER A 95 0.94 8.60 3.47
CA SER A 95 1.08 9.93 2.87
C SER A 95 2.54 10.33 2.71
N ARG A 96 2.98 10.48 1.48
CA ARG A 96 4.34 10.94 1.15
C ARG A 96 4.53 12.41 1.54
N GLU A 97 3.48 13.20 1.45
CA GLU A 97 3.48 14.60 1.88
C GLU A 97 3.84 14.71 3.36
N ALA A 98 3.20 13.91 4.21
CA ALA A 98 3.52 13.87 5.63
C ALA A 98 4.99 13.47 5.88
N TRP A 99 5.51 12.49 5.15
CA TRP A 99 6.90 12.05 5.30
C TRP A 99 7.90 13.10 4.85
N ILE A 100 7.63 13.79 3.74
CA ILE A 100 8.46 14.88 3.22
C ILE A 100 8.48 16.04 4.22
N ILE A 101 7.34 16.41 4.79
CA ILE A 101 7.25 17.45 5.83
C ILE A 101 8.04 17.02 7.08
N MET A 102 7.87 15.80 7.57
CA MET A 102 8.60 15.30 8.72
C MET A 102 10.12 15.27 8.49
N ALA A 103 10.57 14.83 7.32
CA ALA A 103 11.98 14.83 6.97
C ALA A 103 12.54 16.26 6.95
N ALA A 104 11.81 17.22 6.36
CA ALA A 104 12.21 18.62 6.35
C ALA A 104 12.32 19.18 7.78
N GLN A 105 11.33 18.94 8.65
CA GLN A 105 11.34 19.39 10.04
C GLN A 105 12.54 18.84 10.82
N ARG A 106 12.86 17.54 10.67
CA ARG A 106 13.98 16.90 11.35
C ARG A 106 15.34 17.44 10.90
N LEU A 107 15.43 17.83 9.64
CA LEU A 107 16.63 18.39 9.04
C LEU A 107 16.66 19.92 9.11
N GLN A 108 15.70 20.54 9.77
CA GLN A 108 15.57 22.02 9.90
C GLN A 108 15.53 22.73 8.54
N LEU A 109 14.91 22.08 7.54
CA LEU A 109 14.69 22.66 6.21
C LEU A 109 13.31 23.28 6.13
N SER A 110 13.21 24.43 5.45
CA SER A 110 11.94 25.04 5.12
C SER A 110 11.54 24.68 3.71
N LEU A 111 10.42 23.93 3.56
CA LEU A 111 9.81 23.64 2.27
C LEU A 111 8.50 24.41 2.16
N THR A 112 8.19 24.93 0.98
CA THR A 112 6.85 25.44 0.70
C THR A 112 5.87 24.29 0.47
N PRO A 113 4.54 24.50 0.65
CA PRO A 113 3.54 23.49 0.31
C PRO A 113 3.69 22.96 -1.12
N GLN A 114 3.99 23.83 -2.07
CA GLN A 114 4.24 23.44 -3.46
C GLN A 114 5.44 22.51 -3.60
N GLN A 115 6.55 22.76 -2.93
CA GLN A 115 7.73 21.88 -2.96
C GLN A 115 7.43 20.52 -2.36
N VAL A 116 6.61 20.43 -1.33
CA VAL A 116 6.16 19.16 -0.75
C VAL A 116 5.34 18.37 -1.78
N GLU A 117 4.38 19.02 -2.44
CA GLU A 117 3.55 18.37 -3.46
C GLU A 117 4.37 17.97 -4.69
N GLU A 118 5.34 18.78 -5.13
CA GLU A 118 6.28 18.44 -6.19
C GLU A 118 7.14 17.22 -5.82
N GLY A 119 7.65 17.16 -4.60
CA GLY A 119 8.38 16.00 -4.09
C GLY A 119 7.54 14.73 -4.08
N ARG A 120 6.28 14.81 -3.62
CA ARG A 120 5.32 13.72 -3.72
C ARG A 120 5.11 13.26 -5.17
N ASP A 121 4.90 14.18 -6.09
CA ASP A 121 4.64 13.87 -7.50
C ASP A 121 5.86 13.20 -8.16
N VAL A 122 7.06 13.69 -7.89
CA VAL A 122 8.31 13.07 -8.34
C VAL A 122 8.45 11.66 -7.76
N TYR A 123 8.21 11.48 -6.47
CA TYR A 123 8.25 10.18 -5.83
C TYR A 123 7.32 9.19 -6.52
N TRP A 124 6.03 9.49 -6.62
CA TRP A 124 5.03 8.58 -7.19
C TRP A 124 5.19 8.36 -8.69
N HIS A 125 5.60 9.38 -9.44
CA HIS A 125 5.90 9.24 -10.86
C HIS A 125 7.06 8.29 -11.09
N THR A 126 8.16 8.48 -10.36
CA THR A 126 9.36 7.63 -10.49
C THR A 126 9.06 6.21 -10.02
N LEU A 127 8.38 6.03 -8.90
CA LEU A 127 7.95 4.73 -8.42
C LEU A 127 7.14 4.01 -9.50
N SER A 128 6.12 4.68 -10.06
CA SER A 128 5.23 4.09 -11.07
C SER A 128 5.95 3.68 -12.36
N ASN A 129 7.02 4.39 -12.72
CA ASN A 129 7.79 4.09 -13.93
C ASN A 129 8.80 2.94 -13.71
N ASN A 130 9.13 2.63 -12.45
CA ASN A 130 10.12 1.62 -12.08
C ASN A 130 9.52 0.41 -11.36
N ALA A 131 8.24 0.47 -10.98
CA ALA A 131 7.54 -0.69 -10.44
C ALA A 131 7.36 -1.75 -11.55
N MET A 132 7.70 -2.99 -11.24
CA MET A 132 7.62 -4.14 -12.15
C MET A 132 6.90 -5.29 -11.48
N LEU A 133 6.33 -6.20 -12.26
CA LEU A 133 5.87 -7.47 -11.70
C LEU A 133 7.09 -8.29 -11.26
N TYR A 134 6.92 -9.06 -10.18
CA TYR A 134 7.89 -10.11 -9.86
C TYR A 134 7.93 -11.16 -10.95
N ASP A 135 9.07 -11.84 -11.12
CA ASP A 135 9.25 -12.81 -12.20
C ASP A 135 8.23 -13.95 -12.15
N ASP A 136 7.90 -14.42 -10.95
CA ASP A 136 6.93 -15.50 -10.74
C ASP A 136 5.46 -15.05 -10.81
N THR A 137 5.20 -13.73 -10.81
CA THR A 137 3.85 -13.17 -10.98
C THR A 137 3.27 -13.50 -12.36
N HIS A 138 4.09 -13.47 -13.40
CA HIS A 138 3.64 -13.82 -14.75
C HIS A 138 3.10 -15.25 -14.80
N GLU A 139 3.83 -16.23 -14.24
CA GLU A 139 3.40 -17.63 -14.19
C GLU A 139 2.08 -17.79 -13.39
N PHE A 140 1.96 -17.06 -12.28
CA PHE A 140 0.76 -17.06 -11.45
C PHE A 140 -0.46 -16.51 -12.20
N LEU A 141 -0.33 -15.37 -12.86
CA LEU A 141 -1.40 -14.75 -13.65
C LEU A 141 -1.84 -15.63 -14.83
N GLU A 142 -0.89 -16.25 -15.54
CA GLU A 142 -1.21 -17.17 -16.64
C GLU A 142 -1.91 -18.45 -16.10
N SER A 143 -1.54 -18.93 -14.93
CA SER A 143 -2.24 -20.06 -14.28
C SER A 143 -3.69 -19.74 -13.97
N ILE A 144 -3.98 -18.53 -13.42
CA ILE A 144 -5.33 -18.06 -13.15
C ILE A 144 -6.12 -17.95 -14.45
N LYS A 145 -5.53 -17.28 -15.45
CA LYS A 145 -6.14 -17.12 -16.75
C LYS A 145 -6.47 -18.46 -17.42
N GLY A 146 -5.54 -19.40 -17.36
CA GLY A 146 -5.71 -20.75 -17.92
C GLY A 146 -6.78 -21.58 -17.22
N SER A 147 -7.04 -21.32 -15.93
CA SER A 147 -8.10 -22.00 -15.16
C SER A 147 -9.49 -21.38 -15.38
N GLY A 148 -9.58 -20.15 -15.93
CA GLY A 148 -10.82 -19.43 -16.06
C GLY A 148 -11.37 -18.85 -14.73
N VAL A 149 -10.62 -18.95 -13.64
CA VAL A 149 -11.00 -18.43 -12.32
C VAL A 149 -10.91 -16.91 -12.32
N PRO A 150 -11.94 -16.18 -11.84
CA PRO A 150 -11.88 -14.72 -11.73
C PRO A 150 -10.77 -14.26 -10.78
N LEU A 151 -10.04 -13.21 -11.19
CA LEU A 151 -9.08 -12.50 -10.36
C LEU A 151 -9.65 -11.16 -9.91
N VAL A 152 -9.73 -10.97 -8.60
CA VAL A 152 -10.09 -9.72 -7.94
C VAL A 152 -8.83 -9.14 -7.31
N LEU A 153 -8.49 -7.91 -7.63
CA LEU A 153 -7.38 -7.21 -6.99
C LEU A 153 -7.89 -6.36 -5.83
N MET A 154 -7.19 -6.38 -4.73
CA MET A 154 -7.40 -5.50 -3.58
C MET A 154 -6.08 -4.79 -3.24
N THR A 155 -6.14 -3.51 -2.92
CA THR A 155 -4.92 -2.75 -2.60
C THR A 155 -5.22 -1.58 -1.69
N SER A 156 -4.24 -1.18 -0.88
CA SER A 156 -4.29 0.08 -0.14
C SER A 156 -4.18 1.28 -1.08
N SER A 157 -4.73 2.41 -0.66
CA SER A 157 -4.57 3.66 -1.40
C SER A 157 -3.14 4.20 -1.27
N ASP A 158 -2.76 5.07 -2.21
CA ASP A 158 -1.48 5.78 -2.16
C ASP A 158 -1.49 6.95 -1.15
N SER A 159 -2.65 7.19 -0.52
CA SER A 159 -2.88 8.21 0.54
C SER A 159 -2.40 9.61 0.15
N ILE A 160 -2.78 10.06 -1.06
CA ILE A 160 -2.40 11.37 -1.59
C ILE A 160 -3.13 12.48 -0.83
N CYS A 161 -2.37 13.46 -0.36
CA CYS A 161 -2.88 14.59 0.39
C CYS A 161 -2.62 15.93 -0.34
N ARG A 162 -3.42 16.94 -0.01
CA ARG A 162 -3.16 18.34 -0.33
C ARG A 162 -2.45 19.00 0.83
N VAL A 163 -1.50 19.87 0.56
CA VAL A 163 -0.72 20.56 1.59
C VAL A 163 -1.24 21.97 1.76
N ALA A 164 -1.66 22.34 2.97
CA ALA A 164 -2.09 23.69 3.31
C ALA A 164 -0.90 24.61 3.61
N ALA A 165 -1.15 25.92 3.68
CA ALA A 165 -0.11 26.93 3.94
C ALA A 165 0.58 26.74 5.31
N ASP A 166 -0.11 26.18 6.29
CA ASP A 166 0.40 25.85 7.62
C ASP A 166 1.07 24.46 7.70
N HIS A 167 1.29 23.81 6.56
CA HIS A 167 1.81 22.47 6.42
C HIS A 167 0.90 21.35 6.97
N THR A 168 -0.35 21.64 7.33
CA THR A 168 -1.31 20.55 7.54
C THR A 168 -1.62 19.86 6.22
N VAL A 169 -1.91 18.55 6.27
CA VAL A 169 -2.19 17.75 5.08
C VAL A 169 -3.64 17.32 5.05
N LYS A 170 -4.33 17.69 3.99
CA LYS A 170 -5.73 17.36 3.74
C LYS A 170 -5.81 16.14 2.84
N TYR A 171 -6.34 15.05 3.39
CA TYR A 171 -6.59 13.84 2.61
C TYR A 171 -7.80 14.01 1.67
N ASP A 172 -7.62 13.57 0.41
CA ASP A 172 -8.65 13.59 -0.63
C ASP A 172 -8.80 12.17 -1.19
N PRO A 173 -9.84 11.39 -0.76
CA PRO A 173 -10.00 10.00 -1.19
C PRO A 173 -10.23 9.86 -2.70
N VAL A 174 -10.98 10.78 -3.31
CA VAL A 174 -11.24 10.74 -4.75
C VAL A 174 -9.96 10.97 -5.55
N TYR A 175 -9.14 11.92 -5.13
CA TYR A 175 -7.86 12.20 -5.76
C TYR A 175 -6.88 11.03 -5.57
N SER A 176 -6.84 10.45 -4.36
CA SER A 176 -6.02 9.27 -4.05
C SER A 176 -6.39 8.07 -4.93
N GLU A 177 -7.69 7.77 -5.07
CA GLU A 177 -8.17 6.70 -5.93
C GLU A 177 -7.78 6.91 -7.38
N GLN A 178 -8.01 8.11 -7.92
CA GLN A 178 -7.64 8.46 -9.30
C GLN A 178 -6.13 8.32 -9.54
N TYR A 179 -5.32 8.74 -8.57
CA TYR A 179 -3.86 8.63 -8.63
C TYR A 179 -3.42 7.17 -8.64
N LYS A 180 -3.96 6.35 -7.74
CA LYS A 180 -3.72 4.90 -7.69
C LYS A 180 -4.11 4.22 -9.01
N MET A 181 -5.29 4.52 -9.54
CA MET A 181 -5.75 3.97 -10.82
C MET A 181 -4.81 4.33 -11.98
N LYS A 182 -4.30 5.58 -12.02
CA LYS A 182 -3.34 6.01 -13.05
C LYS A 182 -2.03 5.22 -12.95
N ARG A 183 -1.58 4.91 -11.73
CA ARG A 183 -0.40 4.08 -11.49
C ARG A 183 -0.62 2.64 -11.96
N LEU A 184 -1.72 2.02 -11.56
CA LEU A 184 -2.02 0.62 -11.87
C LEU A 184 -2.24 0.36 -13.37
N LYS A 185 -2.78 1.32 -14.12
CA LYS A 185 -2.95 1.22 -15.59
C LYS A 185 -1.65 1.02 -16.35
N ARG A 186 -0.49 1.28 -15.75
CA ARG A 186 0.83 1.06 -16.36
C ARG A 186 1.34 -0.37 -16.21
N LEU A 187 0.72 -1.15 -15.32
CA LEU A 187 1.10 -2.53 -15.06
C LEU A 187 0.29 -3.48 -15.95
N PRO A 188 0.89 -4.55 -16.48
CA PRO A 188 0.20 -5.51 -17.35
C PRO A 188 -0.66 -6.49 -16.54
N LEU A 189 -1.49 -5.95 -15.64
CA LEU A 189 -2.39 -6.74 -14.79
C LEU A 189 -3.74 -6.91 -15.49
N GLN A 190 -4.20 -8.16 -15.63
CA GLN A 190 -5.53 -8.50 -16.11
C GLN A 190 -6.36 -9.01 -14.93
N TYR A 191 -7.49 -8.36 -14.67
CA TYR A 191 -8.37 -8.68 -13.54
C TYR A 191 -9.82 -8.37 -13.87
N GLN A 192 -10.75 -9.00 -13.17
CA GLN A 192 -12.18 -8.79 -13.33
C GLN A 192 -12.71 -7.65 -12.46
N ALA A 193 -12.09 -7.42 -11.29
CA ALA A 193 -12.44 -6.31 -10.41
C ALA A 193 -11.22 -5.81 -9.64
N LEU A 194 -11.28 -4.53 -9.23
CA LEU A 194 -10.26 -3.88 -8.41
C LEU A 194 -10.94 -3.11 -7.29
N ILE A 195 -10.51 -3.34 -6.06
CA ILE A 195 -10.96 -2.63 -4.87
C ILE A 195 -9.77 -1.88 -4.25
N ILE A 196 -9.91 -0.58 -4.15
CA ILE A 196 -8.93 0.30 -3.53
C ILE A 196 -9.43 0.70 -2.14
N GLY A 197 -8.57 0.63 -1.15
CA GLY A 197 -8.85 1.00 0.23
C GLY A 197 -8.93 2.51 0.42
N ASP A 198 -10.08 3.10 0.03
CA ASP A 198 -10.36 4.52 0.17
C ASP A 198 -11.83 4.80 0.51
N PRO A 199 -12.12 5.57 1.55
CA PRO A 199 -11.26 5.98 2.68
C PRO A 199 -11.01 4.85 3.69
N ILE A 200 -11.76 3.75 3.59
CA ILE A 200 -11.66 2.57 4.46
C ILE A 200 -10.69 1.59 3.80
N ASP A 201 -9.64 1.21 4.52
CA ASP A 201 -8.53 0.41 4.01
C ASP A 201 -8.29 -0.84 4.87
N LYS A 202 -7.48 -1.76 4.35
CA LYS A 202 -6.96 -2.93 5.09
C LYS A 202 -6.26 -2.48 6.38
N PRO A 203 -6.38 -3.18 7.49
CA PRO A 203 -7.11 -4.44 7.72
C PRO A 203 -8.57 -4.27 8.17
N ASP A 204 -9.20 -3.11 8.01
CA ASP A 204 -10.57 -2.86 8.49
C ASP A 204 -11.56 -3.89 7.89
N PRO A 205 -12.37 -4.58 8.71
CA PRO A 205 -13.37 -5.53 8.22
C PRO A 205 -14.32 -4.95 7.18
N ARG A 206 -14.65 -3.65 7.26
CA ARG A 206 -15.53 -2.97 6.30
C ARG A 206 -14.92 -2.87 4.89
N PHE A 207 -13.59 -2.85 4.79
CA PHE A 207 -12.91 -2.97 3.50
C PHE A 207 -13.17 -4.35 2.88
N PHE A 208 -13.02 -5.40 3.67
CA PHE A 208 -13.27 -6.77 3.21
C PHE A 208 -14.76 -7.03 2.92
N ASP A 209 -15.68 -6.35 3.59
CA ASP A 209 -17.10 -6.40 3.21
C ASP A 209 -17.32 -5.94 1.76
N LYS A 210 -16.65 -4.86 1.34
CA LYS A 210 -16.70 -4.40 -0.07
C LYS A 210 -16.07 -5.43 -1.01
N VAL A 211 -14.93 -6.02 -0.63
CA VAL A 211 -14.27 -7.07 -1.43
C VAL A 211 -15.21 -8.25 -1.64
N PHE A 212 -15.82 -8.78 -0.57
CA PHE A 212 -16.69 -9.94 -0.67
C PHE A 212 -18.05 -9.64 -1.33
N GLN A 213 -18.55 -8.41 -1.28
CA GLN A 213 -19.70 -7.98 -2.09
C GLN A 213 -19.39 -8.10 -3.60
N VAL A 214 -18.21 -7.70 -4.01
CA VAL A 214 -17.75 -7.86 -5.41
C VAL A 214 -17.58 -9.35 -5.73
N VAL A 215 -16.96 -10.13 -4.85
CA VAL A 215 -16.79 -11.58 -5.03
C VAL A 215 -18.13 -12.28 -5.23
N ALA A 216 -19.17 -11.90 -4.48
CA ALA A 216 -20.50 -12.48 -4.60
C ALA A 216 -21.15 -12.24 -6.00
N THR A 217 -20.67 -11.27 -6.78
CA THR A 217 -21.18 -11.05 -8.15
C THR A 217 -20.73 -12.13 -9.13
N PHE A 218 -19.69 -12.90 -8.81
CA PHE A 218 -19.20 -14.01 -9.64
C PHE A 218 -19.92 -15.34 -9.38
N GLY A 219 -20.71 -15.42 -8.31
CA GLY A 219 -21.48 -16.61 -7.96
C GLY A 219 -21.63 -16.82 -6.46
N SER A 220 -22.40 -17.86 -6.11
CA SER A 220 -22.54 -18.32 -4.73
C SER A 220 -21.70 -19.59 -4.53
N PHE A 221 -20.69 -19.51 -3.69
CA PHE A 221 -19.79 -20.62 -3.38
C PHE A 221 -19.32 -20.54 -1.93
N PRO A 222 -18.87 -21.67 -1.34
CA PRO A 222 -18.30 -21.66 0.00
C PRO A 222 -17.04 -20.79 0.09
N MET A 223 -16.83 -20.12 1.22
CA MET A 223 -15.66 -19.26 1.41
C MET A 223 -14.35 -20.02 1.34
N GLU A 224 -14.33 -21.30 1.66
CA GLU A 224 -13.19 -22.21 1.48
C GLU A 224 -12.74 -22.38 0.03
N ASN A 225 -13.60 -21.98 -0.94
CA ASN A 225 -13.28 -21.97 -2.37
C ASN A 225 -12.80 -20.59 -2.86
N VAL A 226 -12.65 -19.64 -1.97
CA VAL A 226 -12.00 -18.35 -2.22
C VAL A 226 -10.55 -18.41 -1.77
N LEU A 227 -9.61 -18.12 -2.67
CA LEU A 227 -8.18 -18.02 -2.35
C LEU A 227 -7.80 -16.55 -2.22
N VAL A 228 -7.23 -16.16 -1.09
CA VAL A 228 -6.69 -14.82 -0.87
C VAL A 228 -5.17 -14.88 -0.80
N VAL A 229 -4.52 -14.06 -1.62
CA VAL A 229 -3.05 -13.98 -1.75
C VAL A 229 -2.60 -12.60 -1.33
N GLY A 230 -1.60 -12.53 -0.45
CA GLY A 230 -1.07 -11.26 0.04
C GLY A 230 0.28 -11.44 0.71
N ASP A 231 0.98 -10.33 0.93
CA ASP A 231 2.30 -10.30 1.56
C ASP A 231 2.25 -9.99 3.06
N SER A 232 1.10 -9.51 3.54
CA SER A 232 0.93 -9.15 4.95
C SER A 232 -0.08 -10.03 5.63
N GLU A 233 0.38 -10.82 6.61
CA GLU A 233 -0.52 -11.64 7.43
C GLU A 233 -1.62 -10.80 8.07
N LYS A 234 -1.26 -9.65 8.68
CA LYS A 234 -2.17 -8.78 9.39
C LYS A 234 -3.12 -8.04 8.45
N SER A 235 -2.59 -7.46 7.38
CA SER A 235 -3.37 -6.58 6.50
C SER A 235 -4.21 -7.33 5.48
N ASP A 236 -3.69 -8.45 4.94
CA ASP A 236 -4.30 -9.11 3.79
C ASP A 236 -5.02 -10.40 4.14
N LEU A 237 -4.49 -11.17 5.10
CA LEU A 237 -4.87 -12.57 5.25
C LEU A 237 -5.69 -12.88 6.51
N GLN A 238 -5.49 -12.12 7.59
CA GLN A 238 -6.13 -12.40 8.88
C GLN A 238 -7.66 -12.36 8.79
N GLU A 239 -8.23 -11.30 8.23
CA GLU A 239 -9.69 -11.14 8.14
C GLU A 239 -10.32 -12.15 7.13
N PRO A 240 -9.76 -12.36 5.92
CA PRO A 240 -10.23 -13.43 5.04
C PRO A 240 -10.17 -14.82 5.68
N ARG A 241 -9.11 -15.16 6.40
CA ARG A 241 -8.99 -16.44 7.11
C ARG A 241 -10.10 -16.59 8.16
N ARG A 242 -10.39 -15.52 8.92
CA ARG A 242 -11.48 -15.51 9.90
C ARG A 242 -12.84 -15.77 9.23
N ARG A 243 -13.01 -15.38 7.97
CA ARG A 243 -14.21 -15.64 7.17
C ARG A 243 -14.25 -17.02 6.52
N GLY A 244 -13.22 -17.84 6.69
CA GLY A 244 -13.12 -19.21 6.16
C GLY A 244 -12.46 -19.32 4.79
N CYS A 245 -11.86 -18.26 4.26
CA CYS A 245 -11.13 -18.31 2.99
C CYS A 245 -9.81 -19.09 3.13
N ARG A 246 -9.37 -19.71 2.01
CA ARG A 246 -7.98 -20.16 1.88
C ARG A 246 -7.08 -18.93 1.75
N THR A 247 -5.93 -18.96 2.39
CA THR A 247 -4.97 -17.85 2.33
C THR A 247 -3.60 -18.33 1.94
N LEU A 248 -2.90 -17.53 1.16
CA LEU A 248 -1.52 -17.76 0.75
C LEU A 248 -0.68 -16.52 1.07
N LEU A 249 0.27 -16.69 2.00
CA LEU A 249 1.25 -15.66 2.30
C LEU A 249 2.39 -15.74 1.27
N VAL A 250 2.62 -14.65 0.57
CA VAL A 250 3.76 -14.50 -0.35
C VAL A 250 4.89 -13.81 0.40
N THR A 251 6.04 -14.47 0.45
CA THR A 251 7.28 -13.88 1.01
C THR A 251 8.26 -13.68 -0.13
N GLN A 252 8.74 -12.46 -0.28
CA GLN A 252 9.80 -12.14 -1.23
C GLN A 252 11.12 -12.04 -0.46
N ASP A 253 12.15 -12.79 -0.90
CA ASP A 253 13.44 -12.86 -0.20
C ASP A 253 14.21 -11.53 -0.17
N GLU A 254 13.89 -10.58 -1.06
CA GLU A 254 14.54 -9.28 -1.19
C GLU A 254 13.61 -8.12 -0.76
N ARG A 255 12.93 -8.25 0.36
CA ARG A 255 12.17 -7.13 0.90
C ARG A 255 13.09 -6.16 1.62
N LEU A 256 13.79 -5.32 0.88
CA LEU A 256 14.64 -4.18 1.28
C LEU A 256 16.11 -4.37 0.95
#